data_9629030cdcc427fbdc35e56b40680cfd
#
_entry.id   9629030cdcc427fbdc35e56b40680cfd
#
_cell.length_a   1.000
_cell.length_b   1.000
_cell.length_c   1.000
_cell.angle_alpha   90.00
_cell.angle_beta   90.00
_cell.angle_gamma   90.00
#
_symmetry.space_group_name_H-M   'P 1'
#
loop_
_entity.id
_entity.type
_entity.pdbx_description
1 polymer ?
#
loop_
_entity_poly.entity_id
_entity_poly.type
_entity_poly.pdbx_seq_one_letter_code
_entity_poly.pdbx_strand_id
1 'polypeptide(L)'
;MAELDVVVIGAGVSGLAAAAKLAGAGLAVEVLEARTRIGGRIHTDEDSGLELGAQVVHGDRNPIGARPGLPALVPLPRYTARVLMNGAPHPLSALRPPPPLLEERLVAGTSGDVSVAQWLKEQTARFPAALEPAAEWFRQNWAADPEALSALGVAAARRADAVGQGQFALPGGFRTLPERLADGLRVRLGDPVVRLTWSPGRVRAVTAAGHVVVAVAAVVTVPPPIVADGRLAIDDLPVRKQAAAQELRPGDAWCALVTYPEPAPESVVVFDPEGRLGFVTATAGRPEVVIMAKAGAAARARAVWRDGPLLSRLAEAVPWTKGRVPVVVKVADWGADPWAGGAYTYPGAGALWAPAAWAEPMGGTLFFAGEATTGLAGPPMAHMAMAGGERAATEVIGALR
;
A
#
# COMPACT_ATOMS: atom_id res chain seq x y z
N MET A 1 -22.58 -6.39 29.84
CA MET A 1 -22.06 -6.48 28.45
C MET A 1 -21.22 -7.74 28.41
N ALA A 2 -21.34 -8.57 27.37
CA ALA A 2 -20.45 -9.71 27.21
C ALA A 2 -19.00 -9.20 27.15
N GLU A 3 -18.10 -9.86 27.85
CA GLU A 3 -16.69 -9.53 27.88
C GLU A 3 -16.10 -9.85 26.48
N LEU A 4 -15.37 -8.92 25.88
CA LEU A 4 -14.72 -9.14 24.59
C LEU A 4 -13.40 -9.89 24.82
N ASP A 5 -13.17 -10.93 24.03
CA ASP A 5 -11.87 -11.59 24.04
C ASP A 5 -10.81 -10.70 23.36
N VAL A 6 -11.17 -10.13 22.21
CA VAL A 6 -10.20 -9.36 21.39
C VAL A 6 -10.82 -8.09 20.83
N VAL A 7 -10.12 -6.98 20.95
CA VAL A 7 -10.37 -5.75 20.18
C VAL A 7 -9.35 -5.61 19.06
N VAL A 8 -9.80 -5.37 17.84
CA VAL A 8 -8.93 -5.13 16.67
C VAL A 8 -8.98 -3.65 16.31
N ILE A 9 -7.82 -3.00 16.23
CA ILE A 9 -7.69 -1.57 15.92
C ILE A 9 -7.32 -1.39 14.45
N GLY A 10 -8.29 -0.96 13.65
CA GLY A 10 -8.22 -0.77 12.20
C GLY A 10 -8.98 -1.84 11.41
N ALA A 11 -9.86 -1.41 10.50
CA ALA A 11 -10.60 -2.26 9.55
C ALA A 11 -9.97 -2.26 8.15
N GLY A 12 -8.65 -2.16 8.05
CA GLY A 12 -7.90 -2.51 6.84
C GLY A 12 -7.88 -4.03 6.63
N VAL A 13 -7.35 -4.49 5.49
CA VAL A 13 -7.28 -5.93 5.16
C VAL A 13 -6.62 -6.75 6.27
N SER A 14 -5.58 -6.22 6.91
CA SER A 14 -4.89 -6.92 8.01
C SER A 14 -5.80 -7.12 9.23
N GLY A 15 -6.48 -6.04 9.67
CA GLY A 15 -7.37 -6.11 10.82
C GLY A 15 -8.59 -6.99 10.57
N LEU A 16 -9.19 -6.87 9.38
CA LEU A 16 -10.33 -7.71 9.00
C LEU A 16 -9.93 -9.19 8.87
N ALA A 17 -8.75 -9.50 8.32
CA ALA A 17 -8.24 -10.87 8.24
C ALA A 17 -7.97 -11.45 9.64
N ALA A 18 -7.41 -10.64 10.55
CA ALA A 18 -7.23 -11.05 11.94
C ALA A 18 -8.57 -11.30 12.62
N ALA A 19 -9.52 -10.37 12.53
CA ALA A 19 -10.83 -10.47 13.14
C ALA A 19 -11.63 -11.68 12.63
N ALA A 20 -11.63 -11.90 11.31
CA ALA A 20 -12.31 -13.06 10.70
C ALA A 20 -11.75 -14.39 11.22
N LYS A 21 -10.41 -14.49 11.34
CA LYS A 21 -9.75 -15.70 11.86
C LYS A 21 -10.03 -15.91 13.36
N LEU A 22 -10.02 -14.86 14.15
CA LEU A 22 -10.34 -14.90 15.58
C LEU A 22 -11.81 -15.27 15.83
N ALA A 23 -12.75 -14.64 15.11
CA ALA A 23 -14.17 -14.97 15.18
C ALA A 23 -14.44 -16.42 14.72
N GLY A 24 -13.76 -16.88 13.66
CA GLY A 24 -13.81 -18.28 13.21
C GLY A 24 -13.27 -19.29 14.22
N ALA A 25 -12.43 -18.85 15.17
CA ALA A 25 -11.96 -19.65 16.31
C ALA A 25 -12.90 -19.58 17.52
N GLY A 26 -14.06 -18.89 17.42
CA GLY A 26 -15.08 -18.78 18.46
C GLY A 26 -14.84 -17.64 19.47
N LEU A 27 -13.91 -16.74 19.23
CA LEU A 27 -13.62 -15.60 20.11
C LEU A 27 -14.59 -14.44 19.85
N ALA A 28 -14.96 -13.72 20.91
CA ALA A 28 -15.75 -12.50 20.85
C ALA A 28 -14.87 -11.32 20.41
N VAL A 29 -15.08 -10.83 19.18
CA VAL A 29 -14.22 -9.82 18.53
C VAL A 29 -15.02 -8.57 18.19
N GLU A 30 -14.45 -7.38 18.44
CA GLU A 30 -14.93 -6.10 17.90
C GLU A 30 -13.79 -5.39 17.16
N VAL A 31 -14.08 -4.85 15.98
CA VAL A 31 -13.15 -4.06 15.16
C VAL A 31 -13.50 -2.59 15.29
N LEU A 32 -12.51 -1.73 15.59
CA LEU A 32 -12.65 -0.27 15.70
C LEU A 32 -11.92 0.39 14.53
N GLU A 33 -12.62 1.19 13.73
CA GLU A 33 -12.10 1.86 12.54
C GLU A 33 -12.28 3.36 12.63
N ALA A 34 -11.22 4.10 12.28
CA ALA A 34 -11.21 5.55 12.29
C ALA A 34 -12.05 6.18 11.18
N ARG A 35 -12.08 5.55 10.00
CA ARG A 35 -12.85 6.01 8.84
C ARG A 35 -14.31 5.57 8.92
N THR A 36 -15.14 6.22 8.10
CA THR A 36 -16.54 5.83 7.87
C THR A 36 -16.69 4.63 6.91
N ARG A 37 -15.57 4.03 6.50
CA ARG A 37 -15.52 2.86 5.60
C ARG A 37 -14.45 1.86 6.04
N ILE A 38 -14.63 0.61 5.65
CA ILE A 38 -13.62 -0.45 5.77
C ILE A 38 -12.59 -0.41 4.62
N GLY A 39 -11.59 -1.27 4.65
CA GLY A 39 -10.62 -1.52 3.57
C GLY A 39 -9.30 -0.76 3.72
N GLY A 40 -9.27 0.33 4.51
CA GLY A 40 -8.04 1.12 4.71
C GLY A 40 -7.52 1.70 3.38
N ARG A 41 -6.33 1.26 2.95
CA ARG A 41 -5.67 1.67 1.68
C ARG A 41 -6.18 0.93 0.43
N ILE A 42 -7.11 0.01 0.54
CA ILE A 42 -7.97 -0.42 -0.55
C ILE A 42 -9.13 0.58 -0.63
N HIS A 43 -9.30 1.19 -1.80
CA HIS A 43 -10.34 2.17 -2.05
C HIS A 43 -10.76 2.10 -3.52
N THR A 44 -11.86 1.40 -3.76
CA THR A 44 -12.49 1.31 -5.08
C THR A 44 -13.49 2.46 -5.22
N ASP A 45 -13.43 3.20 -6.30
CA ASP A 45 -14.42 4.21 -6.66
C ASP A 45 -15.75 3.54 -7.04
N GLU A 46 -16.83 3.94 -6.40
CA GLU A 46 -18.14 3.28 -6.55
C GLU A 46 -18.76 3.46 -7.94
N ASP A 47 -18.52 4.62 -8.58
CA ASP A 47 -19.13 4.94 -9.87
C ASP A 47 -18.39 4.23 -11.03
N SER A 48 -17.06 4.22 -11.02
CA SER A 48 -16.25 3.64 -12.11
C SER A 48 -15.85 2.19 -11.86
N GLY A 49 -15.83 1.75 -10.60
CA GLY A 49 -15.27 0.47 -10.17
C GLY A 49 -13.74 0.39 -10.26
N LEU A 50 -13.06 1.54 -10.49
CA LEU A 50 -11.61 1.63 -10.53
C LEU A 50 -11.00 1.93 -9.15
N GLU A 51 -9.73 1.62 -9.03
CA GLU A 51 -9.03 1.72 -7.75
C GLU A 51 -8.36 3.09 -7.57
N LEU A 52 -8.64 3.73 -6.45
CA LEU A 52 -7.96 4.92 -5.95
C LEU A 52 -6.84 4.59 -4.93
N GLY A 53 -6.73 3.33 -4.54
CA GLY A 53 -5.74 2.80 -3.61
C GLY A 53 -4.89 1.69 -4.21
N ALA A 54 -4.90 0.50 -3.61
CA ALA A 54 -4.28 -0.68 -4.19
C ALA A 54 -4.92 -0.99 -5.55
N GLN A 55 -4.10 -1.07 -6.61
CA GLN A 55 -4.59 -1.06 -8.00
C GLN A 55 -4.93 -2.45 -8.52
N VAL A 56 -4.12 -3.45 -8.20
CA VAL A 56 -4.16 -4.76 -8.84
C VAL A 56 -3.79 -5.88 -7.87
N VAL A 57 -4.23 -7.08 -8.17
CA VAL A 57 -3.72 -8.30 -7.54
C VAL A 57 -2.58 -8.83 -8.42
N HIS A 58 -1.38 -8.85 -7.86
CA HIS A 58 -0.20 -9.36 -8.55
C HIS A 58 -0.10 -10.88 -8.42
N GLY A 59 0.17 -11.56 -9.54
CA GLY A 59 0.50 -12.98 -9.58
C GLY A 59 -0.71 -13.92 -9.60
N ASP A 60 -0.62 -14.94 -10.43
CA ASP A 60 -1.63 -15.99 -10.64
C ASP A 60 -1.74 -16.97 -9.46
N ARG A 61 -0.75 -16.97 -8.55
CA ARG A 61 -0.72 -17.76 -7.31
C ARG A 61 -0.96 -16.89 -6.06
N ASN A 62 -1.52 -15.69 -6.24
CA ASN A 62 -1.77 -14.80 -5.12
C ASN A 62 -2.81 -15.42 -4.16
N PRO A 63 -2.54 -15.46 -2.84
CA PRO A 63 -3.45 -16.04 -1.85
C PRO A 63 -4.86 -15.43 -1.84
N ILE A 64 -5.01 -14.18 -2.31
CA ILE A 64 -6.32 -13.53 -2.45
C ILE A 64 -7.21 -14.33 -3.40
N GLY A 65 -6.67 -14.83 -4.53
CA GLY A 65 -7.43 -15.60 -5.51
C GLY A 65 -7.93 -16.97 -5.02
N ALA A 66 -7.27 -17.53 -4.01
CA ALA A 66 -7.65 -18.80 -3.41
C ALA A 66 -8.60 -18.64 -2.20
N ARG A 67 -8.99 -17.41 -1.84
CA ARG A 67 -9.78 -17.17 -0.64
C ARG A 67 -11.25 -17.56 -0.84
N PRO A 68 -11.83 -18.38 0.06
CA PRO A 68 -13.22 -18.82 -0.06
C PRO A 68 -14.22 -17.64 -0.07
N GLY A 69 -15.18 -17.69 -0.98
CA GLY A 69 -16.24 -16.68 -1.11
C GLY A 69 -15.83 -15.41 -1.88
N LEU A 70 -14.59 -15.32 -2.38
CA LEU A 70 -14.21 -14.32 -3.37
C LEU A 70 -14.47 -14.84 -4.79
N PRO A 71 -14.83 -13.97 -5.74
CA PRO A 71 -14.90 -14.35 -7.14
C PRO A 71 -13.50 -14.67 -7.69
N ALA A 72 -13.44 -15.48 -8.74
CA ALA A 72 -12.18 -15.78 -9.43
C ALA A 72 -11.51 -14.50 -9.96
N LEU A 73 -10.19 -14.44 -9.83
CA LEU A 73 -9.41 -13.33 -10.38
C LEU A 73 -9.53 -13.28 -11.91
N VAL A 74 -9.73 -12.09 -12.44
CA VAL A 74 -9.80 -11.85 -13.89
C VAL A 74 -8.48 -11.21 -14.34
N PRO A 75 -7.79 -11.78 -15.34
CA PRO A 75 -6.59 -11.17 -15.89
C PRO A 75 -6.87 -9.76 -16.42
N LEU A 76 -5.99 -8.81 -16.08
CA LEU A 76 -6.06 -7.48 -16.67
C LEU A 76 -5.71 -7.51 -18.15
N PRO A 77 -6.21 -6.56 -18.95
CA PRO A 77 -5.79 -6.40 -20.35
C PRO A 77 -4.27 -6.30 -20.46
N ARG A 78 -3.73 -6.70 -21.59
CA ARG A 78 -2.32 -6.44 -21.89
C ARG A 78 -2.14 -4.97 -22.20
N TYR A 79 -1.36 -4.29 -21.41
CA TYR A 79 -1.01 -2.89 -21.63
C TYR A 79 0.27 -2.76 -22.44
N THR A 80 0.26 -1.83 -23.42
CA THR A 80 1.48 -1.41 -24.09
C THR A 80 2.28 -0.49 -23.16
N ALA A 81 3.47 -0.92 -22.75
CA ALA A 81 4.33 -0.11 -21.91
C ALA A 81 5.03 0.99 -22.73
N ARG A 82 4.88 2.24 -22.30
CA ARG A 82 5.47 3.43 -22.90
C ARG A 82 6.26 4.22 -21.87
N VAL A 83 7.14 5.09 -22.36
CA VAL A 83 7.82 6.12 -21.58
C VAL A 83 7.54 7.48 -22.19
N LEU A 84 7.27 8.48 -21.37
CA LEU A 84 7.04 9.85 -21.80
C LEU A 84 8.38 10.56 -21.98
N MET A 85 8.73 10.89 -23.22
CA MET A 85 9.97 11.61 -23.54
C MET A 85 9.69 12.66 -24.59
N ASN A 86 10.28 13.84 -24.45
CA ASN A 86 10.14 14.95 -25.43
C ASN A 86 8.67 15.28 -25.77
N GLY A 87 7.79 15.25 -24.77
CA GLY A 87 6.36 15.57 -24.94
C GLY A 87 5.54 14.51 -25.66
N ALA A 88 6.05 13.27 -25.84
CA ALA A 88 5.35 12.19 -26.52
C ALA A 88 5.65 10.80 -25.89
N PRO A 89 4.71 9.83 -26.00
CA PRO A 89 4.94 8.47 -25.54
C PRO A 89 5.80 7.68 -26.56
N HIS A 90 6.89 7.08 -26.06
CA HIS A 90 7.80 6.22 -26.79
C HIS A 90 7.78 4.80 -26.23
N PRO A 91 8.26 3.77 -26.96
CA PRO A 91 8.49 2.45 -26.38
C PRO A 91 9.40 2.53 -25.16
N LEU A 92 9.13 1.75 -24.11
CA LEU A 92 9.95 1.74 -22.87
C LEU A 92 11.43 1.40 -23.17
N SER A 93 11.70 0.65 -24.23
CA SER A 93 13.05 0.32 -24.73
C SER A 93 13.85 1.53 -25.27
N ALA A 94 13.21 2.70 -25.40
CA ALA A 94 13.92 3.95 -25.71
C ALA A 94 14.88 4.39 -24.58
N LEU A 95 14.58 4.01 -23.34
CA LEU A 95 15.51 4.16 -22.21
C LEU A 95 16.59 3.05 -22.27
N ARG A 96 17.86 3.43 -22.11
CA ARG A 96 19.00 2.49 -22.22
C ARG A 96 20.00 2.67 -21.07
N PRO A 97 20.16 1.68 -20.16
CA PRO A 97 19.35 0.47 -20.05
C PRO A 97 17.91 0.78 -19.63
N PRO A 98 16.92 -0.06 -19.99
CA PRO A 98 15.56 0.08 -19.47
C PRO A 98 15.55 -0.11 -17.95
N PRO A 99 14.84 0.72 -17.18
CA PRO A 99 14.81 0.64 -15.72
C PRO A 99 14.41 -0.74 -15.15
N PRO A 100 13.44 -1.50 -15.72
CA PRO A 100 13.14 -2.85 -15.25
C PRO A 100 14.35 -3.79 -15.26
N LEU A 101 15.21 -3.68 -16.27
CA LEU A 101 16.44 -4.49 -16.34
C LEU A 101 17.42 -4.17 -15.20
N LEU A 102 17.47 -2.90 -14.75
CA LEU A 102 18.28 -2.52 -13.59
C LEU A 102 17.71 -3.11 -12.30
N GLU A 103 16.38 -3.13 -12.14
CA GLU A 103 15.74 -3.78 -11.00
C GLU A 103 16.01 -5.30 -10.99
N GLU A 104 15.93 -5.97 -12.14
CA GLU A 104 16.30 -7.40 -12.28
C GLU A 104 17.75 -7.65 -11.87
N ARG A 105 18.69 -6.79 -12.29
CA ARG A 105 20.11 -6.89 -11.89
C ARG A 105 20.30 -6.68 -10.39
N LEU A 106 19.59 -5.74 -9.80
CA LEU A 106 19.61 -5.52 -8.35
C LEU A 106 19.14 -6.77 -7.61
N VAL A 107 18.05 -7.37 -8.03
CA VAL A 107 17.53 -8.62 -7.45
C VAL A 107 18.53 -9.76 -7.58
N ALA A 108 19.25 -9.89 -8.70
CA ALA A 108 20.18 -10.98 -8.96
C ALA A 108 21.50 -10.85 -8.17
N GLY A 109 22.01 -9.63 -7.95
CA GLY A 109 23.42 -9.44 -7.58
C GLY A 109 23.69 -8.62 -6.30
N THR A 110 22.69 -8.17 -5.55
CA THR A 110 22.94 -7.31 -4.38
C THR A 110 23.31 -8.11 -3.14
N SER A 111 24.45 -7.77 -2.51
CA SER A 111 24.99 -8.43 -1.32
C SER A 111 25.19 -7.53 -0.11
N GLY A 112 25.08 -6.19 -0.26
CA GLY A 112 25.29 -5.20 0.81
C GLY A 112 24.06 -4.33 1.06
N ASP A 113 23.87 -3.87 2.29
CA ASP A 113 22.82 -2.90 2.64
C ASP A 113 23.27 -1.48 2.33
N VAL A 114 23.43 -1.20 1.03
CA VAL A 114 23.64 0.16 0.50
C VAL A 114 22.31 0.73 0.04
N SER A 115 22.24 2.08 -0.12
CA SER A 115 21.04 2.67 -0.70
C SER A 115 20.92 2.31 -2.19
N VAL A 116 19.67 2.23 -2.68
CA VAL A 116 19.41 2.05 -4.12
C VAL A 116 20.06 3.18 -4.94
N ALA A 117 20.11 4.40 -4.41
CA ALA A 117 20.78 5.52 -5.08
C ALA A 117 22.27 5.27 -5.27
N GLN A 118 22.98 4.78 -4.23
CA GLN A 118 24.39 4.42 -4.35
C GLN A 118 24.60 3.30 -5.37
N TRP A 119 23.79 2.24 -5.28
CA TRP A 119 23.84 1.12 -6.23
C TRP A 119 23.60 1.58 -7.68
N LEU A 120 22.59 2.44 -7.93
CA LEU A 120 22.29 2.99 -9.25
C LEU A 120 23.46 3.79 -9.82
N LYS A 121 24.13 4.64 -9.03
CA LYS A 121 25.31 5.41 -9.46
C LYS A 121 26.42 4.48 -10.00
N GLU A 122 26.65 3.35 -9.34
CA GLU A 122 27.62 2.36 -9.78
C GLU A 122 27.18 1.67 -11.08
N GLN A 123 25.91 1.25 -11.17
CA GLN A 123 25.37 0.54 -12.35
C GLN A 123 25.24 1.44 -13.58
N THR A 124 25.00 2.71 -13.41
CA THR A 124 24.81 3.67 -14.52
C THR A 124 26.06 4.49 -14.83
N ALA A 125 27.20 4.22 -14.21
CA ALA A 125 28.42 5.00 -14.41
C ALA A 125 28.86 5.14 -15.88
N ARG A 126 28.59 4.11 -16.71
CA ARG A 126 28.83 4.13 -18.17
C ARG A 126 27.70 4.76 -19.00
N PHE A 127 26.55 5.03 -18.38
CA PHE A 127 25.33 5.56 -18.99
C PHE A 127 24.69 6.60 -18.07
N PRO A 128 25.33 7.76 -17.82
CA PRO A 128 24.86 8.75 -16.83
C PRO A 128 23.42 9.22 -17.06
N ALA A 129 22.99 9.31 -18.32
CA ALA A 129 21.61 9.70 -18.68
C ALA A 129 20.53 8.68 -18.22
N ALA A 130 20.94 7.47 -17.85
CA ALA A 130 20.01 6.46 -17.33
C ALA A 130 19.74 6.60 -15.84
N LEU A 131 20.52 7.37 -15.09
CA LEU A 131 20.45 7.47 -13.63
C LEU A 131 19.07 7.97 -13.16
N GLU A 132 18.66 9.16 -13.64
CA GLU A 132 17.38 9.74 -13.20
C GLU A 132 16.15 8.92 -13.63
N PRO A 133 16.03 8.43 -14.89
CA PRO A 133 14.96 7.53 -15.26
C PRO A 133 14.89 6.26 -14.39
N ALA A 134 16.05 5.69 -14.05
CA ALA A 134 16.10 4.53 -13.16
C ALA A 134 15.71 4.89 -11.72
N ALA A 135 16.23 6.00 -11.19
CA ALA A 135 15.85 6.49 -9.87
C ALA A 135 14.35 6.73 -9.77
N GLU A 136 13.76 7.38 -10.79
CA GLU A 136 12.31 7.61 -10.83
C GLU A 136 11.51 6.31 -10.93
N TRP A 137 12.01 5.30 -11.64
CA TRP A 137 11.39 3.97 -11.67
C TRP A 137 11.29 3.35 -10.28
N PHE A 138 12.36 3.42 -9.48
CA PHE A 138 12.35 2.93 -8.10
C PHE A 138 11.39 3.76 -7.22
N ARG A 139 11.37 5.10 -7.36
CA ARG A 139 10.39 5.96 -6.67
C ARG A 139 8.96 5.51 -6.94
N GLN A 140 8.64 5.24 -8.20
CA GLN A 140 7.28 4.84 -8.59
C GLN A 140 6.91 3.42 -8.17
N ASN A 141 7.87 2.50 -8.04
CA ASN A 141 7.58 1.14 -7.59
C ASN A 141 7.59 0.98 -6.06
N TRP A 142 8.39 1.78 -5.34
CA TRP A 142 8.58 1.67 -3.89
C TRP A 142 8.02 2.85 -3.10
N ALA A 143 7.46 3.86 -3.75
CA ALA A 143 6.90 5.09 -3.17
C ALA A 143 7.91 5.90 -2.31
N ALA A 144 9.19 5.66 -2.45
CA ALA A 144 10.26 6.27 -1.65
C ALA A 144 11.45 6.67 -2.51
N ASP A 145 12.22 7.66 -2.03
CA ASP A 145 13.43 8.08 -2.71
C ASP A 145 14.52 6.98 -2.64
N PRO A 146 15.28 6.78 -3.73
CA PRO A 146 16.34 5.77 -3.79
C PRO A 146 17.41 5.91 -2.70
N GLU A 147 17.62 7.09 -2.15
CA GLU A 147 18.52 7.36 -1.04
C GLU A 147 18.04 6.68 0.26
N ALA A 148 16.72 6.59 0.45
CA ALA A 148 16.12 5.95 1.63
C ALA A 148 15.93 4.43 1.46
N LEU A 149 15.90 3.93 0.22
CA LEU A 149 15.68 2.52 -0.08
C LEU A 149 16.93 1.66 0.15
N SER A 150 16.81 0.55 0.85
CA SER A 150 17.83 -0.50 0.94
C SER A 150 17.85 -1.34 -0.34
N ALA A 151 18.97 -1.40 -1.03
CA ALA A 151 19.16 -2.26 -2.19
C ALA A 151 19.02 -3.76 -1.80
N LEU A 152 19.59 -4.14 -0.65
CA LEU A 152 19.45 -5.49 -0.09
C LEU A 152 17.98 -5.81 0.24
N GLY A 153 17.28 -4.87 0.87
CA GLY A 153 15.89 -5.04 1.26
C GLY A 153 14.95 -5.17 0.07
N VAL A 154 15.12 -4.33 -0.96
CA VAL A 154 14.39 -4.42 -2.23
C VAL A 154 14.63 -5.77 -2.90
N ALA A 155 15.89 -6.19 -3.02
CA ALA A 155 16.24 -7.47 -3.63
C ALA A 155 15.66 -8.66 -2.86
N ALA A 156 15.73 -8.64 -1.53
CA ALA A 156 15.21 -9.70 -0.68
C ALA A 156 13.67 -9.80 -0.79
N ALA A 157 12.96 -8.68 -0.72
CA ALA A 157 11.49 -8.64 -0.86
C ALA A 157 11.04 -9.16 -2.25
N ARG A 158 11.74 -8.79 -3.32
CA ARG A 158 11.44 -9.29 -4.68
C ARG A 158 11.73 -10.78 -4.83
N ARG A 159 12.83 -11.29 -4.24
CA ARG A 159 13.14 -12.74 -4.27
C ARG A 159 12.14 -13.58 -3.48
N ALA A 160 11.62 -13.02 -2.40
CA ALA A 160 10.60 -13.68 -1.56
C ALA A 160 9.21 -13.66 -2.18
N ASP A 161 8.96 -12.84 -3.21
CA ASP A 161 7.68 -12.73 -3.89
C ASP A 161 7.37 -13.99 -4.70
N ALA A 162 6.56 -14.88 -4.11
CA ALA A 162 6.23 -16.20 -4.68
C ALA A 162 4.84 -16.25 -5.33
N VAL A 163 4.17 -15.12 -5.54
CA VAL A 163 2.78 -15.06 -6.01
C VAL A 163 2.60 -15.39 -7.50
N GLY A 164 3.68 -15.59 -8.25
CA GLY A 164 3.63 -15.93 -9.67
C GLY A 164 3.65 -14.72 -10.59
N GLN A 165 3.04 -14.84 -11.77
CA GLN A 165 3.11 -13.85 -12.83
C GLN A 165 1.74 -13.24 -13.14
N GLY A 166 1.75 -12.09 -13.83
CA GLY A 166 0.54 -11.43 -14.30
C GLY A 166 -0.06 -10.44 -13.32
N GLN A 167 -1.05 -9.73 -13.79
CA GLN A 167 -1.84 -8.77 -13.02
C GLN A 167 -3.32 -9.08 -13.21
N PHE A 168 -4.06 -8.99 -12.11
CA PHE A 168 -5.45 -9.42 -12.07
C PHE A 168 -6.30 -8.37 -11.35
N ALA A 169 -7.58 -8.36 -11.67
CA ALA A 169 -8.62 -7.64 -10.95
C ALA A 169 -9.54 -8.61 -10.20
N LEU A 170 -10.13 -8.12 -9.12
CA LEU A 170 -11.28 -8.76 -8.49
C LEU A 170 -12.56 -8.22 -9.16
N PRO A 171 -13.45 -9.09 -9.65
CA PRO A 171 -14.79 -8.67 -10.06
C PRO A 171 -15.51 -7.89 -8.94
N GLY A 172 -16.08 -6.74 -9.29
CA GLY A 172 -16.67 -5.81 -8.32
C GLY A 172 -15.67 -4.84 -7.66
N GLY A 173 -14.39 -4.89 -8.07
CA GLY A 173 -13.30 -4.08 -7.54
C GLY A 173 -12.61 -4.71 -6.34
N PHE A 174 -11.48 -4.15 -5.96
CA PHE A 174 -10.66 -4.65 -4.86
C PHE A 174 -11.38 -4.57 -3.49
N ARG A 175 -12.41 -3.68 -3.38
CA ARG A 175 -13.29 -3.56 -2.20
C ARG A 175 -13.94 -4.89 -1.81
N THR A 176 -14.18 -5.80 -2.78
CA THR A 176 -14.75 -7.13 -2.54
C THR A 176 -13.95 -7.92 -1.50
N LEU A 177 -12.64 -7.72 -1.41
CA LEU A 177 -11.80 -8.39 -0.42
C LEU A 177 -12.12 -7.94 1.03
N PRO A 178 -12.02 -6.65 1.40
CA PRO A 178 -12.38 -6.23 2.76
C PRO A 178 -13.86 -6.46 3.08
N GLU A 179 -14.79 -6.33 2.15
CA GLU A 179 -16.21 -6.65 2.33
C GLU A 179 -16.39 -8.12 2.73
N ARG A 180 -15.77 -9.03 2.00
CA ARG A 180 -15.82 -10.47 2.31
C ARG A 180 -15.18 -10.81 3.65
N LEU A 181 -14.08 -10.14 4.01
CA LEU A 181 -13.41 -10.34 5.30
C LEU A 181 -14.24 -9.82 6.48
N ALA A 182 -15.03 -8.77 6.25
CA ALA A 182 -15.88 -8.15 7.27
C ALA A 182 -17.21 -8.88 7.51
N ASP A 183 -17.55 -9.85 6.65
CA ASP A 183 -18.81 -10.57 6.74
C ASP A 183 -18.99 -11.23 8.11
N GLY A 184 -20.12 -10.91 8.77
CA GLY A 184 -20.44 -11.39 10.11
C GLY A 184 -19.63 -10.76 11.25
N LEU A 185 -18.72 -9.82 10.99
CA LEU A 185 -17.94 -9.14 12.02
C LEU A 185 -18.67 -7.92 12.61
N ARG A 186 -18.44 -7.67 13.88
CA ARG A 186 -18.82 -6.42 14.53
C ARG A 186 -17.78 -5.35 14.26
N VAL A 187 -18.08 -4.40 13.37
CA VAL A 187 -17.20 -3.30 12.99
C VAL A 187 -17.83 -1.97 13.38
N ARG A 188 -17.11 -1.15 14.17
CA ARG A 188 -17.49 0.22 14.51
C ARG A 188 -16.68 1.17 13.65
N LEU A 189 -17.35 1.97 12.85
CA LEU A 189 -16.77 2.93 11.93
C LEU A 189 -16.83 4.36 12.49
N GLY A 190 -15.93 5.25 12.01
CA GLY A 190 -15.94 6.68 12.28
C GLY A 190 -15.54 7.08 13.70
N ASP A 191 -14.88 6.16 14.44
CA ASP A 191 -14.52 6.42 15.84
C ASP A 191 -13.08 5.96 16.12
N PRO A 192 -12.08 6.81 15.83
CA PRO A 192 -10.67 6.45 15.97
C PRO A 192 -10.28 6.17 17.42
N VAL A 193 -9.58 5.06 17.64
CA VAL A 193 -8.93 4.81 18.92
C VAL A 193 -7.76 5.77 19.09
N VAL A 194 -7.73 6.51 20.20
CA VAL A 194 -6.70 7.50 20.51
C VAL A 194 -5.75 7.04 21.63
N ARG A 195 -6.16 6.07 22.43
CA ARG A 195 -5.32 5.52 23.51
C ARG A 195 -5.60 4.05 23.76
N LEU A 196 -4.52 3.28 23.97
CA LEU A 196 -4.53 1.92 24.50
C LEU A 196 -3.77 1.91 25.83
N THR A 197 -4.46 1.51 26.89
CA THR A 197 -3.84 1.14 28.18
C THR A 197 -3.95 -0.37 28.33
N TRP A 198 -2.94 -1.01 28.92
CA TRP A 198 -2.91 -2.46 29.01
C TRP A 198 -2.16 -2.98 30.23
N SER A 199 -2.48 -4.19 30.61
CA SER A 199 -1.75 -5.05 31.53
C SER A 199 -1.92 -6.50 31.08
N PRO A 200 -1.13 -7.47 31.55
CA PRO A 200 -1.31 -8.86 31.14
C PRO A 200 -2.76 -9.32 31.22
N GLY A 201 -3.32 -9.79 30.10
CA GLY A 201 -4.69 -10.26 29.98
C GLY A 201 -5.79 -9.18 30.03
N ARG A 202 -5.44 -7.89 29.92
CA ARG A 202 -6.43 -6.80 29.90
C ARG A 202 -5.99 -5.63 29.05
N VAL A 203 -6.84 -5.22 28.13
CA VAL A 203 -6.67 -4.02 27.31
C VAL A 203 -7.87 -3.11 27.45
N ARG A 204 -7.64 -1.81 27.49
CA ARG A 204 -8.65 -0.76 27.47
C ARG A 204 -8.35 0.17 26.30
N ALA A 205 -9.19 0.15 25.27
CA ALA A 205 -9.15 1.06 24.13
C ALA A 205 -10.10 2.23 24.40
N VAL A 206 -9.61 3.46 24.19
CA VAL A 206 -10.39 4.70 24.30
C VAL A 206 -10.43 5.35 22.94
N THR A 207 -11.64 5.68 22.48
CA THR A 207 -11.86 6.34 21.20
C THR A 207 -11.92 7.87 21.35
N ALA A 208 -11.82 8.60 20.23
CA ALA A 208 -11.94 10.05 20.21
C ALA A 208 -13.33 10.55 20.68
N ALA A 209 -14.39 9.77 20.45
CA ALA A 209 -15.74 10.06 20.95
C ALA A 209 -15.91 9.74 22.45
N GLY A 210 -14.87 9.23 23.13
CA GLY A 210 -14.89 8.86 24.54
C GLY A 210 -15.47 7.48 24.83
N HIS A 211 -15.76 6.66 23.81
CA HIS A 211 -16.15 5.27 24.02
C HIS A 211 -14.97 4.47 24.58
N VAL A 212 -15.29 3.57 25.48
CA VAL A 212 -14.33 2.66 26.10
C VAL A 212 -14.69 1.23 25.75
N VAL A 213 -13.71 0.52 25.17
CA VAL A 213 -13.79 -0.91 24.87
C VAL A 213 -12.75 -1.63 25.72
N VAL A 214 -13.19 -2.67 26.44
CA VAL A 214 -12.31 -3.52 27.27
C VAL A 214 -12.31 -4.91 26.70
N ALA A 215 -11.11 -5.50 26.56
CA ALA A 215 -10.93 -6.86 26.03
C ALA A 215 -9.75 -7.54 26.75
N VAL A 216 -9.61 -8.85 26.56
CA VAL A 216 -8.46 -9.61 27.10
C VAL A 216 -7.20 -9.31 26.30
N ALA A 217 -7.32 -9.16 24.98
CA ALA A 217 -6.20 -8.84 24.08
C ALA A 217 -6.57 -7.78 23.03
N ALA A 218 -5.56 -7.18 22.39
CA ALA A 218 -5.76 -6.32 21.24
C ALA A 218 -4.83 -6.67 20.07
N VAL A 219 -5.34 -6.51 18.84
CA VAL A 219 -4.53 -6.53 17.62
C VAL A 219 -4.46 -5.13 17.04
N VAL A 220 -3.27 -4.54 17.03
CA VAL A 220 -2.98 -3.21 16.48
C VAL A 220 -2.60 -3.36 15.01
N THR A 221 -3.42 -2.84 14.09
CA THR A 221 -3.21 -2.95 12.64
C THR A 221 -3.09 -1.60 11.94
N VAL A 222 -3.06 -0.51 12.70
CA VAL A 222 -2.85 0.83 12.17
C VAL A 222 -1.43 0.97 11.61
N PRO A 223 -1.22 1.83 10.60
CA PRO A 223 0.13 2.14 10.12
C PRO A 223 1.02 2.65 11.26
N PRO A 224 2.31 2.23 11.33
CA PRO A 224 3.22 2.63 12.40
C PRO A 224 3.30 4.13 12.68
N PRO A 225 3.23 5.05 11.68
CA PRO A 225 3.22 6.49 11.93
C PRO A 225 2.06 6.97 12.80
N ILE A 226 0.92 6.28 12.79
CA ILE A 226 -0.22 6.65 13.65
C ILE A 226 0.16 6.57 15.12
N VAL A 227 1.05 5.64 15.47
CA VAL A 227 1.62 5.51 16.83
C VAL A 227 2.81 6.44 17.01
N ALA A 228 3.74 6.50 16.06
CA ALA A 228 4.92 7.35 16.12
C ALA A 228 4.59 8.85 16.25
N ASP A 229 3.53 9.29 15.58
CA ASP A 229 3.06 10.68 15.59
C ASP A 229 2.09 10.98 16.77
N GLY A 230 1.84 10.01 17.66
CA GLY A 230 1.03 10.15 18.86
C GLY A 230 -0.49 10.21 18.63
N ARG A 231 -0.97 9.90 17.40
CA ARG A 231 -2.42 9.83 17.10
C ARG A 231 -3.10 8.64 17.77
N LEU A 232 -2.35 7.57 18.01
CA LEU A 232 -2.70 6.47 18.89
C LEU A 232 -1.60 6.33 19.94
N ALA A 233 -1.87 6.75 21.17
CA ALA A 233 -0.99 6.52 22.29
C ALA A 233 -1.14 5.08 22.79
N ILE A 234 -0.02 4.36 22.95
CA ILE A 234 0.04 3.03 23.57
C ILE A 234 0.92 3.15 24.80
N ASP A 235 0.35 2.91 25.98
CA ASP A 235 1.08 3.03 27.22
C ASP A 235 2.17 1.94 27.31
N ASP A 236 3.31 2.29 27.92
CA ASP A 236 4.46 1.40 28.13
C ASP A 236 5.03 0.75 26.85
N LEU A 237 4.93 1.47 25.70
CA LEU A 237 5.52 0.99 24.45
C LEU A 237 7.05 0.97 24.58
N PRO A 238 7.73 -0.20 24.38
CA PRO A 238 9.19 -0.30 24.50
C PRO A 238 9.93 0.64 23.54
N VAL A 239 11.06 1.20 23.98
CA VAL A 239 11.89 2.13 23.17
C VAL A 239 12.23 1.55 21.80
N ARG A 240 12.58 0.24 21.73
CA ARG A 240 12.87 -0.43 20.46
C ARG A 240 11.66 -0.42 19.52
N LYS A 241 10.45 -0.60 20.05
CA LYS A 241 9.21 -0.59 19.25
C LYS A 241 8.83 0.83 18.86
N GLN A 242 9.07 1.84 19.69
CA GLN A 242 8.92 3.26 19.32
C GLN A 242 9.86 3.62 18.18
N ALA A 243 11.14 3.23 18.27
CA ALA A 243 12.11 3.43 17.19
C ALA A 243 11.68 2.71 15.89
N ALA A 244 11.19 1.47 15.98
CA ALA A 244 10.68 0.75 14.82
C ALA A 244 9.49 1.47 14.16
N ALA A 245 8.57 2.04 14.93
CA ALA A 245 7.45 2.83 14.40
C ALA A 245 7.91 4.11 13.68
N GLN A 246 9.01 4.71 14.12
CA GLN A 246 9.61 5.89 13.48
C GLN A 246 10.29 5.54 12.15
N GLU A 247 10.96 4.38 12.06
CA GLU A 247 11.64 3.91 10.86
C GLU A 247 10.64 3.38 9.80
N LEU A 248 9.52 2.81 10.21
CA LEU A 248 8.52 2.19 9.32
C LEU A 248 7.55 3.24 8.75
N ARG A 249 8.08 4.27 8.10
CA ARG A 249 7.25 5.27 7.43
C ARG A 249 6.81 4.78 6.05
N PRO A 250 5.52 4.96 5.70
CA PRO A 250 5.07 4.70 4.34
C PRO A 250 5.59 5.79 3.40
N GLY A 251 5.84 5.40 2.16
CA GLY A 251 6.17 6.35 1.11
C GLY A 251 4.96 7.21 0.72
N ASP A 252 5.22 8.36 0.07
CA ASP A 252 4.15 9.26 -0.39
C ASP A 252 3.47 8.71 -1.65
N ALA A 253 2.14 8.90 -1.77
CA ALA A 253 1.39 8.62 -2.99
C ALA A 253 0.17 9.53 -3.14
N TRP A 254 -0.12 9.80 -4.40
CA TRP A 254 -1.29 10.54 -4.87
C TRP A 254 -1.87 9.83 -6.10
N CYS A 255 -3.17 9.61 -6.10
CA CYS A 255 -3.87 8.94 -7.20
C CYS A 255 -4.99 9.82 -7.71
N ALA A 256 -5.21 9.86 -9.03
CA ALA A 256 -6.38 10.47 -9.63
C ALA A 256 -7.01 9.58 -10.68
N LEU A 257 -8.35 9.61 -10.72
CA LEU A 257 -9.18 9.15 -11.82
C LEU A 257 -9.66 10.37 -12.59
N VAL A 258 -9.29 10.44 -13.87
CA VAL A 258 -9.68 11.52 -14.78
C VAL A 258 -10.59 10.92 -15.85
N THR A 259 -11.89 11.27 -15.79
CA THR A 259 -12.90 10.74 -16.73
C THR A 259 -13.12 11.71 -17.87
N TYR A 260 -13.05 11.21 -19.10
CA TYR A 260 -13.29 11.96 -20.34
C TYR A 260 -14.63 11.58 -20.97
N PRO A 261 -15.19 12.39 -21.91
CA PRO A 261 -16.44 12.05 -22.59
C PRO A 261 -16.30 10.79 -23.47
N GLU A 262 -15.14 10.58 -24.09
CA GLU A 262 -14.89 9.45 -24.98
C GLU A 262 -13.98 8.42 -24.34
N PRO A 263 -14.11 7.13 -24.70
CA PRO A 263 -13.26 6.07 -24.19
C PRO A 263 -11.86 6.09 -24.81
N ALA A 264 -10.90 5.53 -24.09
CA ALA A 264 -9.53 5.34 -24.56
C ALA A 264 -9.50 4.39 -25.77
N PRO A 265 -8.71 4.69 -26.81
CA PRO A 265 -8.61 3.85 -28.01
C PRO A 265 -7.75 2.60 -27.81
N GLU A 266 -6.85 2.60 -26.83
CA GLU A 266 -5.90 1.52 -26.55
C GLU A 266 -5.65 1.34 -25.08
N SER A 267 -5.17 0.13 -24.70
CA SER A 267 -4.68 -0.14 -23.35
C SER A 267 -3.19 0.18 -23.27
N VAL A 268 -2.84 1.21 -22.48
CA VAL A 268 -1.46 1.70 -22.36
C VAL A 268 -1.12 2.01 -20.91
N VAL A 269 0.12 1.73 -20.51
CA VAL A 269 0.73 2.26 -19.30
C VAL A 269 1.93 3.13 -19.70
N VAL A 270 1.94 4.37 -19.25
CA VAL A 270 2.98 5.34 -19.56
C VAL A 270 3.73 5.68 -18.29
N PHE A 271 5.04 5.46 -18.32
CA PHE A 271 5.96 5.92 -17.27
C PHE A 271 6.49 7.32 -17.59
N ASP A 272 6.40 8.24 -16.65
CA ASP A 272 6.98 9.57 -16.76
C ASP A 272 8.31 9.66 -15.99
N PRO A 273 9.47 9.58 -16.68
CA PRO A 273 10.79 9.58 -16.02
C PRO A 273 11.20 10.96 -15.45
N GLU A 274 10.46 12.03 -15.79
CA GLU A 274 10.65 13.34 -15.18
C GLU A 274 9.92 13.49 -13.83
N GLY A 275 9.15 12.46 -13.44
CA GLY A 275 8.49 12.38 -12.15
C GLY A 275 7.39 13.44 -11.94
N ARG A 276 6.66 13.81 -12.97
CA ARG A 276 5.53 14.76 -12.88
C ARG A 276 4.19 14.04 -12.77
N LEU A 277 4.07 12.85 -13.40
CA LEU A 277 2.86 12.04 -13.40
C LEU A 277 3.04 10.69 -12.69
N GLY A 278 4.27 10.15 -12.65
CA GLY A 278 4.53 8.78 -12.22
C GLY A 278 4.10 7.77 -13.28
N PHE A 279 3.08 6.94 -12.98
CA PHE A 279 2.45 6.05 -13.97
C PHE A 279 1.08 6.57 -14.37
N VAL A 280 0.81 6.53 -15.66
CA VAL A 280 -0.49 6.84 -16.26
C VAL A 280 -1.02 5.58 -16.94
N THR A 281 -2.24 5.17 -16.62
CA THR A 281 -2.88 4.00 -17.20
C THR A 281 -4.18 4.39 -17.89
N ALA A 282 -4.35 3.99 -19.14
CA ALA A 282 -5.61 4.06 -19.87
C ALA A 282 -5.96 2.67 -20.39
N THR A 283 -7.23 2.28 -20.31
CA THR A 283 -7.73 0.98 -20.73
C THR A 283 -8.67 1.15 -21.92
N ALA A 284 -8.42 0.42 -23.00
CA ALA A 284 -9.26 0.45 -24.20
C ALA A 284 -10.75 0.29 -23.86
N GLY A 285 -11.59 1.14 -24.43
CA GLY A 285 -13.04 1.13 -24.22
C GLY A 285 -13.50 1.78 -22.90
N ARG A 286 -12.58 2.27 -22.04
CA ARG A 286 -12.91 2.99 -20.81
C ARG A 286 -12.63 4.48 -20.95
N PRO A 287 -13.50 5.34 -20.41
CA PRO A 287 -13.30 6.80 -20.48
C PRO A 287 -12.34 7.34 -19.40
N GLU A 288 -11.94 6.51 -18.44
CA GLU A 288 -11.08 6.93 -17.32
C GLU A 288 -9.61 6.73 -17.64
N VAL A 289 -8.82 7.69 -17.19
CA VAL A 289 -7.37 7.62 -17.08
C VAL A 289 -6.98 7.62 -15.61
N VAL A 290 -6.16 6.67 -15.20
CA VAL A 290 -5.62 6.59 -13.83
C VAL A 290 -4.24 7.20 -13.82
N ILE A 291 -4.00 8.15 -12.92
CA ILE A 291 -2.67 8.69 -12.61
C ILE A 291 -2.28 8.16 -11.23
N MET A 292 -1.12 7.50 -11.15
CA MET A 292 -0.55 7.05 -9.89
C MET A 292 0.83 7.66 -9.72
N ALA A 293 0.91 8.74 -8.97
CA ALA A 293 2.14 9.43 -8.64
C ALA A 293 2.63 9.05 -7.25
N LYS A 294 3.93 8.73 -7.12
CA LYS A 294 4.52 8.34 -5.84
C LYS A 294 5.79 9.12 -5.56
N ALA A 295 6.23 9.14 -4.29
CA ALA A 295 7.38 9.90 -3.81
C ALA A 295 7.33 11.38 -4.28
N GLY A 296 8.42 11.92 -4.82
CA GLY A 296 8.47 13.29 -5.30
C GLY A 296 7.41 13.65 -6.37
N ALA A 297 6.98 12.69 -7.19
CA ALA A 297 5.89 12.90 -8.16
C ALA A 297 4.55 13.16 -7.46
N ALA A 298 4.26 12.50 -6.33
CA ALA A 298 3.04 12.73 -5.55
C ALA A 298 2.98 14.18 -5.03
N ALA A 299 4.08 14.67 -4.47
CA ALA A 299 4.16 16.05 -3.99
C ALA A 299 3.95 17.07 -5.12
N ARG A 300 4.56 16.83 -6.30
CA ARG A 300 4.38 17.68 -7.49
C ARG A 300 2.95 17.64 -8.02
N ALA A 301 2.36 16.44 -8.14
CA ALA A 301 0.97 16.29 -8.59
C ALA A 301 0.00 17.02 -7.65
N ARG A 302 0.16 16.86 -6.35
CA ARG A 302 -0.64 17.53 -5.30
C ARG A 302 -0.60 19.05 -5.43
N ALA A 303 0.55 19.62 -5.76
CA ALA A 303 0.72 21.06 -5.89
C ALA A 303 0.01 21.65 -7.12
N VAL A 304 -0.14 20.89 -8.22
CA VAL A 304 -0.56 21.45 -9.52
C VAL A 304 -1.81 20.81 -10.13
N TRP A 305 -2.45 19.85 -9.46
CA TRP A 305 -3.56 19.11 -10.07
C TRP A 305 -4.80 19.98 -10.40
N ARG A 306 -4.97 21.12 -9.72
CA ARG A 306 -6.07 22.07 -9.95
C ARG A 306 -5.77 23.09 -11.05
N ASP A 307 -4.51 23.26 -11.44
CA ASP A 307 -4.05 24.43 -12.20
C ASP A 307 -3.74 24.16 -13.68
N GLY A 308 -4.28 23.08 -14.26
CA GLY A 308 -4.10 22.80 -15.70
C GLY A 308 -2.74 22.20 -16.16
N PRO A 309 -1.57 22.46 -15.55
CA PRO A 309 -0.30 21.87 -15.99
C PRO A 309 -0.31 20.33 -15.95
N LEU A 310 -1.02 19.73 -14.99
CA LEU A 310 -1.16 18.27 -14.89
C LEU A 310 -1.92 17.72 -16.10
N LEU A 311 -3.02 18.35 -16.51
CA LEU A 311 -3.82 17.91 -17.67
C LEU A 311 -3.06 18.09 -18.98
N SER A 312 -2.24 19.15 -19.10
CA SER A 312 -1.35 19.34 -20.26
C SER A 312 -0.32 18.22 -20.35
N ARG A 313 0.32 17.87 -19.23
CA ARG A 313 1.28 16.75 -19.18
C ARG A 313 0.60 15.40 -19.41
N LEU A 314 -0.63 15.24 -18.92
CA LEU A 314 -1.45 14.05 -19.18
C LEU A 314 -1.74 13.90 -20.69
N ALA A 315 -2.03 14.99 -21.38
CA ALA A 315 -2.26 14.98 -22.84
C ALA A 315 -1.00 14.64 -23.65
N GLU A 316 0.19 14.89 -23.12
CA GLU A 316 1.43 14.39 -23.70
C GLU A 316 1.59 12.86 -23.51
N ALA A 317 1.23 12.35 -22.33
CA ALA A 317 1.33 10.91 -22.01
C ALA A 317 0.28 10.08 -22.75
N VAL A 318 -0.95 10.58 -22.84
CA VAL A 318 -2.08 9.91 -23.48
C VAL A 318 -2.72 10.87 -24.53
N PRO A 319 -2.16 10.96 -25.74
CA PRO A 319 -2.46 12.00 -26.73
C PRO A 319 -3.93 12.10 -27.15
N TRP A 320 -4.73 11.05 -27.01
CA TRP A 320 -6.15 11.08 -27.30
C TRP A 320 -6.94 12.04 -26.38
N THR A 321 -6.38 12.42 -25.23
CA THR A 321 -7.01 13.40 -24.30
C THR A 321 -6.72 14.85 -24.68
N LYS A 322 -5.85 15.11 -25.67
CA LYS A 322 -5.44 16.46 -26.05
C LYS A 322 -6.65 17.29 -26.55
N GLY A 323 -6.83 18.46 -25.94
CA GLY A 323 -7.94 19.37 -26.26
C GLY A 323 -9.31 18.94 -25.69
N ARG A 324 -9.36 17.84 -24.94
CA ARG A 324 -10.58 17.39 -24.25
C ARG A 324 -10.61 17.90 -22.81
N VAL A 325 -11.82 18.23 -22.37
CA VAL A 325 -12.08 18.62 -20.99
C VAL A 325 -12.58 17.42 -20.20
N PRO A 326 -11.97 17.07 -19.07
CA PRO A 326 -12.48 16.01 -18.21
C PRO A 326 -13.87 16.35 -17.69
N VAL A 327 -14.76 15.35 -17.61
CA VAL A 327 -16.09 15.49 -17.02
C VAL A 327 -16.07 15.29 -15.51
N VAL A 328 -15.15 14.44 -15.01
CA VAL A 328 -14.96 14.16 -13.58
C VAL A 328 -13.48 13.99 -13.29
N VAL A 329 -13.04 14.51 -12.15
CA VAL A 329 -11.73 14.21 -11.57
C VAL A 329 -11.93 13.83 -10.11
N LYS A 330 -11.54 12.60 -9.75
CA LYS A 330 -11.54 12.09 -8.37
C LYS A 330 -10.10 11.89 -7.92
N VAL A 331 -9.81 12.24 -6.67
CA VAL A 331 -8.46 12.21 -6.12
C VAL A 331 -8.43 11.46 -4.80
N ALA A 332 -7.43 10.62 -4.60
CA ALA A 332 -7.04 10.09 -3.31
C ALA A 332 -5.61 10.53 -3.00
N ASP A 333 -5.46 11.37 -1.98
CA ASP A 333 -4.16 11.84 -1.50
C ASP A 333 -3.74 11.03 -0.28
N TRP A 334 -2.99 9.96 -0.52
CA TRP A 334 -2.58 9.04 0.54
C TRP A 334 -1.53 9.64 1.47
N GLY A 335 -0.67 10.54 0.95
CA GLY A 335 0.32 11.24 1.75
C GLY A 335 -0.29 12.21 2.75
N ALA A 336 -1.38 12.89 2.36
CA ALA A 336 -2.13 13.80 3.22
C ALA A 336 -3.24 13.12 4.04
N ASP A 337 -3.54 11.84 3.78
CA ASP A 337 -4.57 11.10 4.50
C ASP A 337 -4.16 10.87 5.96
N PRO A 338 -4.96 11.34 6.94
CA PRO A 338 -4.58 11.32 8.35
C PRO A 338 -4.49 9.90 8.94
N TRP A 339 -5.13 8.90 8.31
CA TRP A 339 -5.17 7.53 8.83
C TRP A 339 -4.28 6.55 8.05
N ALA A 340 -3.74 6.95 6.90
CA ALA A 340 -2.77 6.20 6.13
C ALA A 340 -1.34 6.76 6.32
N GLY A 341 -1.19 8.09 6.26
CA GLY A 341 0.08 8.78 6.32
C GLY A 341 1.03 8.42 5.17
N GLY A 342 0.48 7.91 4.06
CA GLY A 342 1.24 7.46 2.89
C GLY A 342 0.69 6.22 2.22
N ALA A 343 1.42 5.69 1.24
CA ALA A 343 1.06 4.53 0.43
C ALA A 343 1.27 3.19 1.17
N TYR A 344 2.51 2.81 1.33
CA TYR A 344 2.96 1.56 1.97
C TYR A 344 4.39 1.73 2.48
N THR A 345 4.81 0.90 3.44
CA THR A 345 6.18 0.91 3.96
C THR A 345 7.16 0.43 2.89
N TYR A 346 8.39 0.81 3.01
CA TYR A 346 9.48 0.36 2.13
C TYR A 346 10.66 -0.16 2.97
N PRO A 347 11.50 -1.03 2.42
CA PRO A 347 12.71 -1.51 3.11
C PRO A 347 13.73 -0.36 3.18
N GLY A 348 13.80 0.31 4.33
CA GLY A 348 14.72 1.43 4.57
C GLY A 348 16.16 0.95 4.74
N ALA A 349 17.13 1.70 4.16
CA ALA A 349 18.56 1.45 4.39
C ALA A 349 18.89 1.62 5.88
N GLY A 350 19.54 0.62 6.49
CA GLY A 350 19.82 0.58 7.93
C GLY A 350 18.63 0.26 8.83
N ALA A 351 17.41 0.11 8.28
CA ALA A 351 16.17 -0.10 9.03
C ALA A 351 15.52 -1.48 8.81
N LEU A 352 16.22 -2.44 8.21
CA LEU A 352 15.70 -3.78 7.92
C LEU A 352 15.30 -4.58 9.17
N TRP A 353 15.72 -4.16 10.34
CA TRP A 353 15.35 -4.72 11.64
C TRP A 353 13.95 -4.30 12.12
N ALA A 354 13.46 -3.14 11.66
CA ALA A 354 12.27 -2.48 12.21
C ALA A 354 10.96 -3.27 12.02
N PRO A 355 10.68 -3.94 10.88
CA PRO A 355 9.47 -4.74 10.73
C PRO A 355 9.33 -5.87 11.75
N ALA A 356 10.42 -6.58 12.06
CA ALA A 356 10.40 -7.65 13.06
C ALA A 356 10.16 -7.10 14.46
N ALA A 357 10.84 -6.00 14.81
CA ALA A 357 10.64 -5.33 16.11
C ALA A 357 9.22 -4.79 16.26
N TRP A 358 8.61 -4.29 15.17
CA TRP A 358 7.21 -3.83 15.20
C TRP A 358 6.24 -4.99 15.32
N ALA A 359 6.50 -6.13 14.69
CA ALA A 359 5.65 -7.32 14.72
C ALA A 359 5.62 -8.02 16.09
N GLU A 360 6.67 -7.87 16.91
CA GLU A 360 6.83 -8.57 18.18
C GLU A 360 5.66 -8.31 19.15
N PRO A 361 4.98 -9.35 19.70
CA PRO A 361 3.90 -9.18 20.67
C PRO A 361 4.39 -8.62 22.01
N MET A 362 3.49 -7.99 22.74
CA MET A 362 3.77 -7.45 24.07
C MET A 362 2.92 -8.15 25.14
N GLY A 363 3.59 -8.82 26.08
CA GLY A 363 2.98 -9.43 27.26
C GLY A 363 1.86 -10.43 26.98
N GLY A 364 1.85 -11.09 25.82
CA GLY A 364 0.75 -11.96 25.40
C GLY A 364 -0.62 -11.27 25.29
N THR A 365 -0.62 -9.93 25.20
CA THR A 365 -1.83 -9.10 25.32
C THR A 365 -1.99 -8.13 24.16
N LEU A 366 -0.90 -7.46 23.73
CA LEU A 366 -0.91 -6.63 22.52
C LEU A 366 -0.16 -7.32 21.39
N PHE A 367 -0.82 -7.41 20.25
CA PHE A 367 -0.30 -8.01 19.03
C PHE A 367 -0.31 -6.98 17.91
N PHE A 368 0.67 -7.06 16.99
CA PHE A 368 0.86 -6.07 15.94
C PHE A 368 0.80 -6.74 14.56
N ALA A 369 0.05 -6.14 13.65
CA ALA A 369 -0.12 -6.65 12.29
C ALA A 369 -0.15 -5.50 11.27
N GLY A 370 -0.30 -5.83 10.00
CA GLY A 370 -0.25 -4.89 8.90
C GLY A 370 0.87 -5.24 7.94
N GLU A 371 0.87 -4.61 6.76
CA GLU A 371 1.92 -4.81 5.77
C GLU A 371 3.32 -4.41 6.29
N ALA A 372 3.38 -3.47 7.24
CA ALA A 372 4.61 -3.02 7.87
C ALA A 372 5.30 -4.10 8.74
N THR A 373 4.59 -5.17 9.11
CA THR A 373 5.13 -6.27 9.93
C THR A 373 5.73 -7.41 9.12
N THR A 374 5.64 -7.37 7.79
CA THR A 374 6.02 -8.50 6.92
C THR A 374 7.51 -8.56 6.61
N GLY A 375 8.24 -7.47 6.81
CA GLY A 375 9.68 -7.40 6.63
C GLY A 375 10.11 -7.77 5.21
N LEU A 376 11.09 -8.66 5.13
CA LEU A 376 11.66 -9.13 3.86
C LEU A 376 10.94 -10.36 3.28
N ALA A 377 9.79 -10.76 3.85
CA ALA A 377 9.02 -11.91 3.38
C ALA A 377 8.27 -11.66 2.05
N GLY A 378 8.29 -10.44 1.55
CA GLY A 378 7.71 -10.04 0.28
C GLY A 378 7.56 -8.52 0.17
N PRO A 379 7.18 -8.01 -1.02
CA PRO A 379 6.89 -6.60 -1.20
C PRO A 379 5.63 -6.20 -0.41
N PRO A 380 5.47 -4.91 -0.02
CA PRO A 380 4.37 -4.44 0.83
C PRO A 380 3.05 -4.38 0.07
N MET A 381 2.34 -5.50 -0.01
CA MET A 381 1.12 -5.69 -0.81
C MET A 381 -0.07 -6.12 0.06
N ALA A 382 -1.29 -6.08 -0.51
CA ALA A 382 -2.52 -6.42 0.20
C ALA A 382 -2.53 -7.87 0.74
N HIS A 383 -2.02 -8.84 -0.01
CA HIS A 383 -1.92 -10.23 0.46
C HIS A 383 -0.93 -10.37 1.64
N MET A 384 0.15 -9.58 1.68
CA MET A 384 1.08 -9.54 2.80
C MET A 384 0.43 -8.91 4.05
N ALA A 385 -0.38 -7.85 3.87
CA ALA A 385 -1.18 -7.29 4.95
C ALA A 385 -2.16 -8.32 5.52
N MET A 386 -2.82 -9.09 4.66
CA MET A 386 -3.72 -10.19 5.05
C MET A 386 -2.98 -11.27 5.85
N ALA A 387 -1.85 -11.74 5.35
CA ALA A 387 -1.01 -12.74 6.02
C ALA A 387 -0.51 -12.25 7.39
N GLY A 388 -0.12 -10.96 7.50
CA GLY A 388 0.26 -10.35 8.76
C GLY A 388 -0.88 -10.35 9.79
N GLY A 389 -2.12 -10.11 9.37
CA GLY A 389 -3.31 -10.20 10.21
C GLY A 389 -3.57 -11.63 10.68
N GLU A 390 -3.51 -12.60 9.78
CA GLU A 390 -3.72 -14.02 10.09
C GLU A 390 -2.63 -14.59 11.00
N ARG A 391 -1.37 -14.12 10.88
CA ARG A 391 -0.27 -14.43 11.81
C ARG A 391 -0.61 -13.91 13.20
N ALA A 392 -0.93 -12.64 13.35
CA ALA A 392 -1.25 -12.05 14.66
C ALA A 392 -2.46 -12.75 15.31
N ALA A 393 -3.48 -13.11 14.55
CA ALA A 393 -4.60 -13.90 15.05
C ALA A 393 -4.17 -15.28 15.58
N THR A 394 -3.22 -15.94 14.90
CA THR A 394 -2.66 -17.23 15.38
C THR A 394 -1.92 -17.05 16.72
N GLU A 395 -1.15 -15.96 16.85
CA GLU A 395 -0.44 -15.62 18.08
C GLU A 395 -1.42 -15.35 19.24
N VAL A 396 -2.49 -14.58 18.98
CA VAL A 396 -3.58 -14.34 19.97
C VAL A 396 -4.22 -15.66 20.41
N ILE A 397 -4.62 -16.52 19.47
CA ILE A 397 -5.25 -17.82 19.78
C ILE A 397 -4.31 -18.67 20.63
N GLY A 398 -3.00 -18.64 20.33
CA GLY A 398 -2.00 -19.35 21.13
C GLY A 398 -1.80 -18.79 22.54
N ALA A 399 -1.95 -17.49 22.73
CA ALA A 399 -1.80 -16.81 24.01
C ALA A 399 -3.04 -16.92 24.94
N LEU A 400 -4.25 -17.09 24.35
CA LEU A 400 -5.51 -17.20 25.10
C LEU A 400 -5.90 -18.66 25.46
N ARG A 401 -5.16 -19.65 25.00
CA ARG A 401 -5.28 -21.07 25.33
C ARG A 401 -4.39 -21.43 26.49
#